data_21d8252159ea74a648e1cb9ee4f27c68
#
_entry.id   21d8252159ea74a648e1cb9ee4f27c68
#
_cell.length_a   1.000
_cell.length_b   1.000
_cell.length_c   1.000
_cell.angle_alpha   90.00
_cell.angle_beta   90.00
_cell.angle_gamma   90.00
#
_symmetry.space_group_name_H-M   'P 1'
#
loop_
_entity.id
_entity.type
_entity.pdbx_description
1 polymer ?
#
loop_
_entity_poly.entity_id
_entity_poly.type
_entity_poly.pdbx_seq_one_letter_code
_entity_poly.pdbx_strand_id
1 'polypeptide(L)' 'MNANDKDLEKKKKDINSLDQIVNLATSLQDQLARYNARQSSFDALYGMDNIVAQIWIIARNVRNKLEDEVDE' A
#
# COMPACT_ATOMS: atom_id res chain seq x y z
N MET A 1 -10.72 -31.01 -4.68
CA MET A 1 -10.41 -29.57 -4.66
C MET A 1 -10.11 -29.08 -6.07
N ASN A 2 -10.74 -28.02 -6.49
CA ASN A 2 -10.58 -27.52 -7.85
C ASN A 2 -9.61 -26.34 -7.89
N ALA A 3 -9.29 -25.88 -9.10
CA ALA A 3 -8.34 -24.79 -9.31
C ALA A 3 -8.82 -23.47 -8.70
N ASN A 4 -10.14 -23.28 -8.60
CA ASN A 4 -10.72 -22.04 -8.07
C ASN A 4 -10.37 -21.81 -6.61
N ASP A 5 -10.26 -22.88 -5.82
CA ASP A 5 -9.90 -22.77 -4.40
C ASP A 5 -8.47 -22.26 -4.23
N LYS A 6 -7.55 -22.72 -5.08
CA LYS A 6 -6.17 -22.28 -5.04
C LYS A 6 -6.04 -20.81 -5.48
N ASP A 7 -6.79 -20.44 -6.52
CA ASP A 7 -6.81 -19.05 -6.98
C ASP A 7 -7.35 -18.11 -5.90
N LEU A 8 -8.38 -18.54 -5.19
CA LEU A 8 -8.97 -17.76 -4.11
C LEU A 8 -7.97 -17.56 -2.97
N GLU A 9 -7.27 -18.64 -2.58
CA GLU A 9 -6.25 -18.56 -1.53
C GLU A 9 -5.11 -17.62 -1.92
N LYS A 10 -4.67 -17.67 -3.18
CA LYS A 10 -3.64 -16.79 -3.67
C LYS A 10 -4.09 -15.33 -3.62
N LYS A 11 -5.32 -15.05 -4.03
CA LYS A 11 -5.87 -13.70 -3.99
C LYS A 11 -5.92 -13.17 -2.56
N LYS A 12 -6.31 -14.00 -1.61
CA LYS A 12 -6.34 -13.62 -0.19
C LYS A 12 -4.96 -13.30 0.34
N LYS A 13 -3.94 -14.09 -0.05
CA LYS A 13 -2.56 -13.81 0.33
C LYS A 13 -2.07 -12.50 -0.28
N ASP A 14 -2.42 -12.26 -1.54
CA ASP A 14 -2.05 -11.03 -2.22
C ASP A 14 -2.70 -9.82 -1.56
N ILE A 15 -3.96 -9.93 -1.16
CA ILE A 15 -4.66 -8.88 -0.43
C ILE A 15 -3.93 -8.57 0.88
N ASN A 16 -3.54 -9.59 1.62
CA ASN A 16 -2.79 -9.42 2.87
C ASN A 16 -1.46 -8.71 2.63
N SER A 17 -0.74 -9.12 1.58
CA SER A 17 0.55 -8.48 1.24
C SER A 17 0.37 -7.02 0.88
N LEU A 18 -0.67 -6.71 0.12
CA LEU A 18 -0.98 -5.33 -0.26
C LEU A 18 -1.42 -4.50 0.94
N ASP A 19 -2.18 -5.08 1.87
CA ASP A 19 -2.54 -4.40 3.11
C ASP A 19 -1.30 -4.05 3.93
N GLN A 20 -0.31 -4.94 3.97
CA GLN A 20 0.96 -4.66 4.64
C GLN A 20 1.69 -3.50 3.96
N ILE A 21 1.70 -3.47 2.64
CA ILE A 21 2.32 -2.37 1.88
C ILE A 21 1.61 -1.05 2.20
N VAL A 22 0.29 -1.04 2.20
CA VAL A 22 -0.49 0.16 2.54
C VAL A 22 -0.16 0.63 3.95
N ASN A 23 -0.10 -0.29 4.91
CA ASN A 23 0.21 0.05 6.29
C ASN A 23 1.62 0.60 6.44
N LEU A 24 2.59 0.00 5.76
CA LEU A 24 3.98 0.48 5.78
C LEU A 24 4.10 1.86 5.14
N ALA A 25 3.41 2.07 4.02
CA ALA A 25 3.41 3.36 3.35
C ALA A 25 2.78 4.44 4.26
N THR A 26 1.71 4.11 4.95
CA THR A 26 1.07 5.03 5.89
C THR A 26 2.02 5.39 7.03
N SER A 27 2.71 4.40 7.58
CA SER A 27 3.69 4.63 8.64
C SER A 27 4.83 5.50 8.17
N LEU A 28 5.30 5.25 6.95
CA LEU A 28 6.40 6.03 6.38
C LEU A 28 5.98 7.47 6.11
N GLN A 29 4.77 7.69 5.60
CA GLN A 29 4.23 9.03 5.42
C GLN A 29 4.18 9.80 6.74
N ASP A 30 3.75 9.13 7.80
CA ASP A 30 3.69 9.74 9.13
C ASP A 30 5.08 10.14 9.61
N GLN A 31 6.08 9.26 9.43
CA GLN A 31 7.46 9.55 9.81
C GLN A 31 8.05 10.70 8.99
N LEU A 32 7.77 10.72 7.69
CA LEU A 32 8.25 11.80 6.82
C LEU A 32 7.62 13.14 7.20
N ALA A 33 6.35 13.15 7.55
CA ALA A 33 5.66 14.36 7.99
C ALA A 33 6.29 14.90 9.27
N ARG A 34 6.62 14.03 10.22
CA ARG A 34 7.30 14.42 11.46
C ARG A 34 8.70 14.94 11.20
N TYR A 35 9.41 14.31 10.27
CA TYR A 35 10.75 14.73 9.90
C TYR A 35 10.71 16.09 9.24
N ASN A 36 9.79 16.32 8.30
CA ASN A 36 9.60 17.58 7.62
C ASN A 36 9.34 18.75 8.58
N ALA A 37 8.58 18.49 9.63
CA ALA A 37 8.24 19.51 10.63
C ALA A 37 9.47 20.01 11.37
N ARG A 38 10.57 19.24 11.35
CA ARG A 38 11.79 19.57 12.10
C ARG A 38 12.94 20.05 11.22
N GLN A 39 12.81 19.87 9.89
CA GLN A 39 13.90 20.14 8.96
C GLN A 39 13.51 21.20 7.95
N SER A 40 14.49 22.00 7.53
CA SER A 40 14.28 23.01 6.51
C SER A 40 14.53 22.52 5.08
N SER A 41 15.10 21.33 4.89
CA SER A 41 15.35 20.72 3.58
C SER A 41 14.08 20.07 3.04
N PHE A 42 13.22 20.89 2.51
CA PHE A 42 11.87 20.45 2.13
C PHE A 42 11.85 19.68 0.81
N ASP A 43 12.67 20.08 -0.15
CA ASP A 43 12.54 19.59 -1.54
C ASP A 43 12.78 18.09 -1.68
N ALA A 44 13.83 17.57 -1.03
CA ALA A 44 14.16 16.16 -1.12
C ALA A 44 13.09 15.29 -0.46
N LEU A 45 12.58 15.73 0.68
CA LEU A 45 11.56 14.99 1.42
C LEU A 45 10.20 15.07 0.75
N TYR A 46 9.90 16.16 0.07
CA TYR A 46 8.66 16.30 -0.68
C TYR A 46 8.57 15.25 -1.79
N GLY A 47 9.67 15.01 -2.51
CA GLY A 47 9.70 13.98 -3.54
C GLY A 47 9.47 12.58 -2.96
N MET A 48 10.09 12.28 -1.82
CA MET A 48 9.93 10.99 -1.15
C MET A 48 8.49 10.78 -0.68
N ASP A 49 7.89 11.80 -0.10
CA ASP A 49 6.50 11.73 0.36
C ASP A 49 5.55 11.47 -0.81
N ASN A 50 5.80 12.11 -1.94
CA ASN A 50 4.98 11.92 -3.14
C ASN A 50 5.09 10.49 -3.67
N ILE A 51 6.31 9.92 -3.68
CA ILE A 51 6.52 8.53 -4.10
C ILE A 51 5.79 7.57 -3.17
N VAL A 52 5.88 7.77 -1.87
CA VAL A 52 5.20 6.94 -0.88
C VAL A 52 3.69 7.03 -1.05
N ALA A 53 3.16 8.22 -1.32
CA ALA A 53 1.73 8.41 -1.58
C ALA A 53 1.29 7.63 -2.81
N GLN A 54 2.09 7.62 -3.87
CA GLN A 54 1.78 6.86 -5.08
C GLN A 54 1.78 5.35 -4.81
N ILE A 55 2.74 4.86 -4.04
CA ILE A 55 2.80 3.45 -3.65
C ILE A 55 1.53 3.08 -2.88
N TRP A 56 1.12 3.91 -1.95
CA TRP A 56 -0.08 3.70 -1.16
C TRP A 56 -1.33 3.61 -2.05
N ILE A 57 -1.47 4.55 -2.98
CA ILE A 57 -2.62 4.60 -3.89
C ILE A 57 -2.67 3.35 -4.78
N ILE A 58 -1.54 2.99 -5.38
CA ILE A 58 -1.47 1.83 -6.27
C ILE A 58 -1.78 0.55 -5.51
N ALA A 59 -1.16 0.36 -4.36
CA ALA A 59 -1.36 -0.83 -3.56
C ALA A 59 -2.81 -0.96 -3.10
N ARG A 60 -3.41 0.15 -2.69
CA ARG A 60 -4.81 0.16 -2.26
C ARG A 60 -5.76 -0.17 -3.41
N ASN A 61 -5.50 0.41 -4.59
CA ASN A 61 -6.35 0.16 -5.75
C ASN A 61 -6.30 -1.31 -6.18
N VAL A 62 -5.11 -1.90 -6.24
CA VAL A 62 -4.95 -3.32 -6.58
C VAL A 62 -5.60 -4.19 -5.52
N ARG A 63 -5.40 -3.86 -4.24
CA ARG A 63 -6.00 -4.59 -3.13
C ARG A 63 -7.53 -4.59 -3.23
N ASN A 64 -8.13 -3.44 -3.50
CA ASN A 64 -9.58 -3.32 -3.60
C ASN A 64 -10.13 -4.10 -4.78
N LYS A 65 -9.40 -4.10 -5.90
CA LYS A 65 -9.79 -4.88 -7.07
C LYS A 65 -9.78 -6.38 -6.78
N LEU A 66 -8.76 -6.86 -6.10
CA LEU A 66 -8.67 -8.27 -5.71
C LEU A 66 -9.77 -8.64 -4.73
N GLU A 67 -10.10 -7.74 -3.80
CA GLU A 67 -11.18 -7.99 -2.85
C GLU A 67 -12.52 -8.13 -3.56
N ASP A 68 -12.79 -7.29 -4.55
CA ASP A 68 -14.00 -7.39 -5.35
C ASP A 68 -14.10 -8.74 -6.07
N GLU A 69 -12.97 -9.24 -6.57
CA GLU A 69 -12.91 -10.55 -7.23
C GLU A 69 -13.16 -11.70 -6.26
N VAL A 70 -12.72 -11.57 -5.01
CA VAL A 70 -12.93 -12.59 -3.98
C VAL A 70 -14.40 -12.63 -3.54
N ASP A 71 -15.04 -11.47 -3.46
CA ASP A 71 -16.42 -11.38 -2.99
C ASP A 71 -17.45 -11.89 -4.01
N GLU A 72 -17.04 -12.09 -5.26
CA GLU A 72 -17.89 -12.72 -6.25
C GLU A 72 -17.91 -14.24 -6.04
#